data_20f166377042fb70e63e217a6124531d
#
_entry.id   20f166377042fb70e63e217a6124531d
#
_cell.length_a   1.000
_cell.length_b   1.000
_cell.length_c   1.000
_cell.angle_alpha   90.00
_cell.angle_beta   90.00
_cell.angle_gamma   90.00
#
_symmetry.space_group_name_H-M   'P 1'
#
loop_
_entity.id
_entity.type
_entity.pdbx_description
1 polymer ?
#
loop_
_entity_poly.entity_id
_entity_poly.type
_entity_poly.pdbx_seq_one_letter_code
_entity_poly.pdbx_strand_id
1 'polypeptide(L)'
;MSEPVLSRKRQGAQDAVDTLETFEAFEAFEAFDKHGLPAFVRGVDAEALYFFLALFRTGTLPRAAEQLGISLSSANRMLAKLRTYWDDPLFVRSGFLMQPTTAAKRRYDKVLSLMHVLEDLRRDD
;
A
#
# COMPACT_ATOMS: atom_id res chain seq x y z
N MET A 1 4.96 -11.93 -31.48
CA MET A 1 3.70 -11.78 -30.91
C MET A 1 3.78 -11.46 -29.44
N SER A 2 3.16 -10.42 -29.12
CA SER A 2 3.14 -9.98 -27.73
C SER A 2 2.28 -10.91 -26.90
N GLU A 3 1.65 -11.83 -27.54
CA GLU A 3 0.73 -12.71 -26.89
C GLU A 3 1.31 -13.48 -25.73
N PRO A 4 2.54 -14.02 -25.83
CA PRO A 4 3.08 -14.76 -24.71
C PRO A 4 3.22 -13.93 -23.44
N VAL A 5 3.70 -12.70 -23.57
CA VAL A 5 3.86 -11.84 -22.41
C VAL A 5 2.51 -11.42 -21.90
N LEU A 6 1.67 -10.98 -22.81
CA LEU A 6 0.33 -10.55 -22.46
C LEU A 6 -0.44 -11.73 -21.88
N SER A 7 -0.25 -12.89 -22.49
CA SER A 7 -0.92 -14.08 -22.03
C SER A 7 -0.49 -14.48 -20.64
N ARG A 8 0.80 -14.30 -20.35
CA ARG A 8 1.30 -14.62 -19.03
C ARG A 8 0.74 -13.68 -17.98
N LYS A 9 0.67 -12.39 -18.30
CA LYS A 9 0.07 -11.44 -17.39
C LYS A 9 -1.39 -11.75 -17.18
N ARG A 10 -2.05 -12.10 -18.27
CA ARG A 10 -3.45 -12.42 -18.22
C ARG A 10 -3.66 -13.71 -17.44
N GLN A 11 -2.76 -14.66 -17.60
CA GLN A 11 -2.86 -15.91 -16.90
C GLN A 11 -2.65 -15.71 -15.41
N GLY A 12 -1.71 -14.87 -15.03
CA GLY A 12 -1.49 -14.55 -13.63
C GLY A 12 -2.70 -13.88 -13.02
N ALA A 13 -3.30 -12.95 -13.75
CA ALA A 13 -4.50 -12.27 -13.30
C ALA A 13 -5.65 -13.24 -13.25
N GLN A 14 -5.73 -14.13 -14.22
CA GLN A 14 -6.79 -15.11 -14.27
C GLN A 14 -6.65 -16.11 -13.12
N ASP A 15 -5.44 -16.50 -12.81
CA ASP A 15 -5.22 -17.38 -11.67
C ASP A 15 -5.62 -16.70 -10.37
N ALA A 16 -5.30 -15.44 -10.23
CA ALA A 16 -5.70 -14.68 -9.08
C ALA A 16 -7.21 -14.53 -9.04
N VAL A 17 -7.82 -14.30 -10.17
CA VAL A 17 -9.27 -14.20 -10.25
C VAL A 17 -9.91 -15.54 -9.93
N ASP A 18 -9.36 -16.62 -10.45
CA ASP A 18 -9.90 -17.94 -10.17
C ASP A 18 -9.79 -18.28 -8.70
N THR A 19 -8.70 -17.86 -8.08
CA THR A 19 -8.52 -18.04 -6.66
C THR A 19 -9.44 -17.15 -5.88
N LEU A 20 -9.61 -15.94 -6.35
CA LEU A 20 -10.41 -14.94 -5.70
C LEU A 20 -11.82 -14.90 -6.18
N GLU A 21 -12.13 -15.47 -7.36
CA GLU A 21 -13.48 -15.64 -7.80
C GLU A 21 -14.13 -16.59 -6.95
N THR A 22 -13.34 -17.07 -6.13
CA THR A 22 -13.85 -17.60 -5.01
C THR A 22 -14.55 -16.51 -4.31
N PHE A 23 -15.26 -16.92 -3.36
CA PHE A 23 -16.10 -16.17 -2.53
C PHE A 23 -15.46 -14.92 -2.00
N GLU A 24 -14.17 -14.96 -1.71
CA GLU A 24 -13.49 -13.84 -1.11
C GLU A 24 -13.39 -12.63 -2.02
N ALA A 25 -12.99 -12.87 -3.25
CA ALA A 25 -12.83 -11.78 -4.21
C ALA A 25 -14.17 -11.19 -4.53
N PHE A 26 -15.15 -12.06 -4.71
CA PHE A 26 -16.48 -11.62 -5.03
C PHE A 26 -17.04 -10.80 -3.88
N GLU A 27 -16.82 -11.25 -2.67
CA GLU A 27 -17.30 -10.53 -1.52
C GLU A 27 -16.60 -9.19 -1.36
N ALA A 28 -15.31 -9.16 -1.61
CA ALA A 28 -14.57 -7.91 -1.56
C ALA A 28 -15.11 -6.94 -2.60
N PHE A 29 -15.46 -7.47 -3.75
CA PHE A 29 -15.99 -6.65 -4.82
C PHE A 29 -17.39 -6.16 -4.49
N GLU A 30 -18.18 -7.00 -3.83
CA GLU A 30 -19.53 -6.64 -3.47
C GLU A 30 -19.58 -5.78 -2.23
N ALA A 31 -18.49 -5.71 -1.50
CA ALA A 31 -18.44 -4.94 -0.28
C ALA A 31 -18.11 -3.48 -0.53
N PHE A 32 -18.65 -2.93 -1.60
CA PHE A 32 -18.57 -1.50 -1.83
C PHE A 32 -19.48 -0.81 -0.84
N ASP A 33 -18.96 0.24 -0.20
CA ASP A 33 -19.81 0.99 0.68
C ASP A 33 -20.67 1.93 -0.15
N LYS A 34 -21.43 2.77 0.53
CA LYS A 34 -22.35 3.64 -0.17
C LYS A 34 -21.66 4.70 -1.02
N HIS A 35 -20.35 4.80 -0.92
CA HIS A 35 -19.58 5.74 -1.73
C HIS A 35 -18.96 5.06 -2.94
N GLY A 36 -19.21 3.78 -3.13
CA GLY A 36 -18.73 3.09 -4.31
C GLY A 36 -17.31 2.57 -4.22
N LEU A 37 -16.73 2.55 -3.03
CA LEU A 37 -15.38 2.05 -2.84
C LEU A 37 -15.41 0.86 -1.90
N PRO A 38 -14.60 -0.16 -2.19
CA PRO A 38 -14.48 -1.26 -1.24
C PRO A 38 -13.94 -0.74 0.08
N ALA A 39 -14.46 -1.26 1.16
CA ALA A 39 -14.06 -0.80 2.47
C ALA A 39 -12.56 -0.94 2.70
N PHE A 40 -11.94 -1.96 2.12
CA PHE A 40 -10.53 -2.22 2.36
C PHE A 40 -9.60 -1.21 1.70
N VAL A 41 -10.07 -0.41 0.75
CA VAL A 41 -9.22 0.64 0.16
C VAL A 41 -9.54 2.02 0.70
N ARG A 42 -10.56 2.11 1.56
CA ARG A 42 -10.97 3.41 2.05
C ARG A 42 -9.96 3.91 3.08
N GLY A 43 -9.56 5.15 2.94
CA GLY A 43 -8.69 5.76 3.92
C GLY A 43 -7.21 5.59 3.68
N VAL A 44 -6.84 4.80 2.66
CA VAL A 44 -5.44 4.63 2.32
C VAL A 44 -5.28 4.82 0.82
N ASP A 45 -4.37 5.70 0.45
CA ASP A 45 -4.10 5.96 -0.95
C ASP A 45 -2.63 5.68 -1.24
N ALA A 46 -2.26 5.80 -2.52
CA ALA A 46 -0.90 5.50 -2.93
C ALA A 46 0.12 6.39 -2.24
N GLU A 47 -0.25 7.64 -1.99
CA GLU A 47 0.67 8.55 -1.33
C GLU A 47 0.95 8.11 0.10
N ALA A 48 -0.07 7.66 0.81
CA ALA A 48 0.10 7.17 2.17
C ALA A 48 1.00 5.93 2.19
N LEU A 49 0.84 5.05 1.20
CA LEU A 49 1.68 3.86 1.12
C LEU A 49 3.11 4.23 0.79
N TYR A 50 3.31 5.21 -0.07
CA TYR A 50 4.65 5.67 -0.38
C TYR A 50 5.27 6.32 0.86
N PHE A 51 4.47 7.05 1.62
CA PHE A 51 4.92 7.63 2.88
C PHE A 51 5.38 6.53 3.84
N PHE A 52 4.63 5.42 3.90
CA PHE A 52 4.99 4.30 4.74
C PHE A 52 6.39 3.78 4.38
N LEU A 53 6.66 3.62 3.07
CA LEU A 53 7.98 3.19 2.64
C LEU A 53 9.06 4.19 3.00
N ALA A 54 8.76 5.48 2.82
CA ALA A 54 9.72 6.53 3.12
C ALA A 54 10.06 6.56 4.61
N LEU A 55 9.04 6.42 5.46
CA LEU A 55 9.27 6.41 6.90
C LEU A 55 10.07 5.17 7.30
N PHE A 56 9.75 4.03 6.69
CA PHE A 56 10.46 2.80 6.96
C PHE A 56 11.95 2.96 6.65
N ARG A 57 12.26 3.63 5.55
CA ARG A 57 13.64 3.79 5.11
C ARG A 57 14.39 4.90 5.84
N THR A 58 13.73 6.02 6.06
CA THR A 58 14.41 7.16 6.67
C THR A 58 14.44 7.10 8.19
N GLY A 59 13.44 6.48 8.78
CA GLY A 59 13.36 6.33 10.22
C GLY A 59 12.91 7.56 10.97
N THR A 60 12.61 8.67 10.28
CA THR A 60 12.14 9.88 10.96
C THR A 60 11.02 10.51 10.17
N LEU A 61 10.05 11.06 10.89
CA LEU A 61 8.92 11.74 10.25
C LEU A 61 9.36 12.94 9.44
N PRO A 62 10.24 13.81 9.95
CA PRO A 62 10.64 14.96 9.15
C PRO A 62 11.30 14.58 7.83
N ARG A 63 12.13 13.54 7.84
CA ARG A 63 12.78 13.11 6.59
C ARG A 63 11.80 12.49 5.63
N ALA A 64 10.88 11.69 6.14
CA ALA A 64 9.87 11.11 5.29
C ALA A 64 9.00 12.19 4.67
N ALA A 65 8.62 13.19 5.47
CA ALA A 65 7.82 14.30 4.97
C ALA A 65 8.58 15.07 3.89
N GLU A 66 9.86 15.31 4.15
CA GLU A 66 10.68 16.03 3.18
C GLU A 66 10.77 15.27 1.86
N GLN A 67 10.93 13.95 1.96
CA GLN A 67 11.04 13.13 0.76
C GLN A 67 9.76 13.20 -0.09
N LEU A 68 8.62 13.32 0.54
CA LEU A 68 7.36 13.43 -0.17
C LEU A 68 6.98 14.86 -0.51
N GLY A 69 7.70 15.83 0.00
CA GLY A 69 7.34 17.23 -0.21
C GLY A 69 6.07 17.62 0.52
N ILE A 70 5.82 17.06 1.69
CA ILE A 70 4.63 17.36 2.47
C ILE A 70 5.02 17.92 3.83
N SER A 71 4.06 18.53 4.49
CA SER A 71 4.29 19.10 5.81
C SER A 71 4.38 17.99 6.85
N LEU A 72 4.97 18.30 7.99
CA LEU A 72 5.04 17.36 9.09
C LEU A 72 3.63 17.02 9.58
N SER A 73 2.73 17.99 9.57
CA SER A 73 1.35 17.74 9.95
C SER A 73 0.70 16.71 9.05
N SER A 74 0.94 16.83 7.73
CA SER A 74 0.41 15.87 6.78
C SER A 74 1.01 14.48 7.03
N ALA A 75 2.30 14.44 7.31
CA ALA A 75 2.96 13.16 7.58
C ALA A 75 2.35 12.49 8.81
N ASN A 76 2.09 13.28 9.86
CA ASN A 76 1.46 12.74 11.05
C ASN A 76 0.08 12.21 10.77
N ARG A 77 -0.68 12.91 9.93
CA ARG A 77 -2.02 12.44 9.57
C ARG A 77 -1.97 11.16 8.76
N MET A 78 -0.98 11.04 7.87
CA MET A 78 -0.82 9.83 7.10
C MET A 78 -0.46 8.65 7.99
N LEU A 79 0.42 8.87 8.95
CA LEU A 79 0.78 7.80 9.87
C LEU A 79 -0.45 7.37 10.69
N ALA A 80 -1.24 8.33 11.14
CA ALA A 80 -2.45 8.01 11.90
C ALA A 80 -3.42 7.19 11.08
N LYS A 81 -3.59 7.55 9.81
CA LYS A 81 -4.45 6.79 8.92
C LYS A 81 -3.97 5.36 8.74
N LEU A 82 -2.68 5.20 8.52
CA LEU A 82 -2.11 3.88 8.33
C LEU A 82 -2.25 3.03 9.59
N ARG A 83 -2.05 3.63 10.75
CA ARG A 83 -2.20 2.93 12.01
C ARG A 83 -3.62 2.42 12.19
N THR A 84 -4.58 3.24 11.83
CA THR A 84 -5.98 2.83 11.90
C THR A 84 -6.30 1.76 10.88
N TYR A 85 -5.82 1.96 9.67
CA TYR A 85 -6.10 1.05 8.57
C TYR A 85 -5.58 -0.35 8.85
N TRP A 86 -4.36 -0.45 9.37
CA TRP A 86 -3.76 -1.75 9.65
C TRP A 86 -3.88 -2.17 11.12
N ASP A 87 -4.53 -1.35 11.93
CA ASP A 87 -4.76 -1.64 13.34
C ASP A 87 -3.46 -2.04 14.03
N ASP A 88 -2.44 -1.23 13.86
CA ASP A 88 -1.12 -1.49 14.41
C ASP A 88 -0.37 -0.17 14.52
N PRO A 89 0.48 -0.01 15.53
CA PRO A 89 1.27 1.23 15.64
C PRO A 89 2.23 1.45 14.48
N LEU A 90 2.66 0.38 13.81
CA LEU A 90 3.56 0.37 12.66
C LEU A 90 4.96 0.87 12.98
N PHE A 91 5.09 1.95 13.71
CA PHE A 91 6.37 2.51 14.10
C PHE A 91 6.29 2.97 15.53
N VAL A 92 7.33 2.68 16.30
CA VAL A 92 7.41 3.14 17.68
C VAL A 92 8.71 3.91 17.82
N ARG A 93 8.65 4.96 18.62
CA ARG A 93 9.81 5.83 18.80
C ARG A 93 10.89 5.14 19.60
N SER A 94 12.12 5.23 19.12
CA SER A 94 13.28 4.71 19.82
C SER A 94 14.38 5.74 19.64
N GLY A 95 14.54 6.63 20.62
CA GLY A 95 15.46 7.74 20.48
C GLY A 95 14.99 8.69 19.41
N PHE A 96 15.84 8.94 18.44
CA PHE A 96 15.50 9.81 17.32
C PHE A 96 14.79 9.07 16.21
N LEU A 97 14.80 7.75 16.26
CA LEU A 97 14.28 6.97 15.14
C LEU A 97 12.93 6.36 15.45
N MET A 98 12.20 6.12 14.40
CA MET A 98 10.95 5.37 14.46
C MET A 98 11.27 3.95 14.03
N GLN A 99 11.08 3.01 14.93
CA GLN A 99 11.38 1.61 14.66
C GLN A 99 10.14 0.90 14.17
N PRO A 100 10.23 0.15 13.07
CA PRO A 100 9.06 -0.55 12.57
C PRO A 100 8.69 -1.73 13.45
N THR A 101 7.40 -1.95 13.58
CA THR A 101 6.88 -3.12 14.28
C THR A 101 7.02 -4.35 13.37
N THR A 102 6.79 -5.53 13.94
CA THR A 102 6.78 -6.74 13.14
C THR A 102 5.72 -6.66 12.04
N ALA A 103 4.58 -6.07 12.37
CA ALA A 103 3.51 -5.91 11.38
C ALA A 103 3.97 -5.00 10.24
N ALA A 104 4.69 -3.92 10.56
CA ALA A 104 5.18 -3.04 9.51
C ALA A 104 6.21 -3.75 8.64
N LYS A 105 7.08 -4.55 9.26
CA LYS A 105 8.08 -5.29 8.50
C LYS A 105 7.43 -6.27 7.54
N ARG A 106 6.38 -6.93 7.98
CA ARG A 106 5.68 -7.89 7.12
C ARG A 106 5.03 -7.20 5.93
N ARG A 107 4.59 -5.97 6.11
CA ARG A 107 3.91 -5.24 5.05
C ARG A 107 4.85 -4.52 4.09
N TYR A 108 6.08 -4.30 4.53
CA TYR A 108 7.01 -3.50 3.73
C TYR A 108 7.19 -4.06 2.32
N ASP A 109 7.51 -5.35 2.22
CA ASP A 109 7.77 -5.95 0.92
C ASP A 109 6.54 -5.93 0.03
N LYS A 110 5.36 -6.13 0.63
CA LYS A 110 4.13 -6.12 -0.14
C LYS A 110 3.82 -4.73 -0.67
N VAL A 111 4.01 -3.72 0.16
CA VAL A 111 3.77 -2.35 -0.27
C VAL A 111 4.78 -1.96 -1.35
N LEU A 112 6.03 -2.37 -1.18
CA LEU A 112 7.05 -2.08 -2.17
C LEU A 112 6.69 -2.72 -3.50
N SER A 113 6.23 -3.97 -3.47
CA SER A 113 5.80 -4.65 -4.69
C SER A 113 4.65 -3.93 -5.36
N LEU A 114 3.71 -3.45 -4.56
CA LEU A 114 2.58 -2.71 -5.10
C LEU A 114 3.05 -1.42 -5.79
N MET A 115 4.01 -0.74 -5.18
CA MET A 115 4.54 0.48 -5.79
C MET A 115 5.22 0.18 -7.12
N HIS A 116 5.91 -0.95 -7.21
CA HIS A 116 6.53 -1.37 -8.46
C HIS A 116 5.47 -1.62 -9.54
N VAL A 117 4.37 -2.25 -9.15
CA VAL A 117 3.28 -2.49 -10.09
C VAL A 117 2.70 -1.17 -10.58
N LEU A 118 2.50 -0.23 -9.67
CA LEU A 118 1.99 1.08 -10.06
C LEU A 118 2.94 1.80 -11.02
N GLU A 119 4.25 1.67 -10.76
CA GLU A 119 5.24 2.28 -11.64
C GLU A 119 5.22 1.61 -13.01
N ASP A 120 5.07 0.30 -13.03
CA ASP A 120 4.99 -0.42 -14.29
C ASP A 120 3.77 0.02 -15.09
N LEU A 121 2.65 0.22 -14.42
CA LEU A 121 1.45 0.71 -15.08
C LEU A 121 1.67 2.09 -15.69
N ARG A 122 2.38 2.95 -14.97
CA ARG A 122 2.64 4.30 -15.47
C ARG A 122 3.48 4.26 -16.73
N ARG A 123 4.44 3.34 -16.81
CA ARG A 123 5.36 3.25 -17.93
C ARG A 123 4.87 2.33 -19.04
N ASP A 124 3.76 1.67 -18.82
CA ASP A 124 3.26 0.71 -19.77
C ASP A 124 2.53 1.44 -20.88
N ASP A 125 3.06 1.37 -22.07
CA ASP A 125 2.34 1.96 -23.19
C ASP A 125 1.99 0.97 -24.24
#